data_39b8695a710b43efe2ac1adb24467a39
#
_entry.id   39b8695a710b43efe2ac1adb24467a39
#
_cell.length_a   1.000
_cell.length_b   1.000
_cell.length_c   1.000
_cell.angle_alpha   90.00
_cell.angle_beta   90.00
_cell.angle_gamma   90.00
#
_symmetry.space_group_name_H-M   'P 1'
#
loop_
_entity.id
_entity.type
_entity.pdbx_description
1 polymer ?
#
loop_
_entity_poly.entity_id
_entity_poly.type
_entity_poly.pdbx_seq_one_letter_code
_entity_poly.pdbx_strand_id
1 'polypeptide(L)'
;MIGRRDFITLLGGAAAAWPVAARAQKPGLPVVGFLRPDAPAGGGDIAAAFRKGLSETGFVEGRNLVIEFRWGQNDRGRVPELAADLVHRKVDVIAAPGNALGALAAKALTSSIPIVFSTSFDPVQIGLVTSLNRPTENVTGFASMAQELESRQLGLLHELVPTAMRFGLLVTRTIVNLERIINDARSAAAALGKEMEVVVAGDSEIDAAFVELAQKHLDAVMVAEDLLLEARRSQILTLAARHAVPAIYSNRAWADAGGLMSYGPIRSELGRQAGLYVGRILKGEKPFELPVARATRVEFVINLATVRAIGIEVPPTLLAIADDVIE
;
A
#
# COMPACT_ATOMS: atom_id res chain seq x y z
N MET A 1 13.76 -62.86 53.56
CA MET A 1 14.89 -62.28 52.84
C MET A 1 14.47 -62.17 51.37
N ILE A 2 14.15 -60.94 50.96
CA ILE A 2 13.75 -60.68 49.59
C ILE A 2 15.03 -60.48 48.78
N GLY A 3 15.21 -61.26 47.74
CA GLY A 3 16.45 -61.37 46.98
C GLY A 3 16.64 -60.09 46.10
N ARG A 4 17.91 -59.64 45.95
CA ARG A 4 18.33 -58.51 45.13
C ARG A 4 17.82 -58.54 43.66
N ARG A 5 17.37 -59.68 43.18
CA ARG A 5 16.83 -59.87 41.85
C ARG A 5 15.37 -59.35 41.69
N ASP A 6 14.57 -59.41 42.76
CA ASP A 6 13.16 -58.96 42.70
C ASP A 6 13.02 -57.45 42.76
N PHE A 7 14.05 -56.76 43.25
CA PHE A 7 14.07 -55.28 43.30
C PHE A 7 14.40 -54.62 41.93
N ILE A 8 15.15 -55.33 41.08
CA ILE A 8 15.54 -54.84 39.76
C ILE A 8 14.41 -54.99 38.75
N THR A 9 13.53 -55.98 38.90
CA THR A 9 12.39 -56.18 38.01
C THR A 9 11.23 -55.21 38.28
N LEU A 10 11.11 -54.61 39.47
CA LEU A 10 10.11 -53.64 39.85
C LEU A 10 10.49 -52.20 39.41
N LEU A 11 11.78 -51.91 39.22
CA LEU A 11 12.23 -50.61 38.73
C LEU A 11 12.29 -50.52 37.20
N GLY A 12 12.33 -51.62 36.48
CA GLY A 12 12.36 -51.67 35.03
C GLY A 12 10.98 -51.50 34.38
N GLY A 13 9.89 -51.74 35.11
CA GLY A 13 8.52 -51.64 34.60
C GLY A 13 7.87 -50.27 34.68
N ALA A 14 8.40 -49.34 35.46
CA ALA A 14 7.83 -48.00 35.67
C ALA A 14 8.31 -46.94 34.66
N ALA A 15 9.35 -47.24 33.89
CA ALA A 15 9.92 -46.29 32.92
C ALA A 15 9.30 -46.41 31.52
N ALA A 16 8.46 -47.40 31.25
CA ALA A 16 7.89 -47.64 29.92
C ALA A 16 6.42 -47.20 29.76
N ALA A 17 5.83 -46.54 30.75
CA ALA A 17 4.43 -46.10 30.73
C ALA A 17 4.26 -44.61 30.97
N TRP A 18 5.19 -43.77 30.50
CA TRP A 18 4.85 -42.40 30.29
C TRP A 18 4.15 -42.30 28.94
N PRO A 19 2.82 -42.12 28.89
CA PRO A 19 2.20 -41.79 27.64
C PRO A 19 2.79 -40.47 27.24
N VAL A 20 3.59 -40.44 26.19
CA VAL A 20 3.85 -39.26 25.39
C VAL A 20 2.52 -38.91 24.72
N ALA A 21 1.53 -38.52 25.52
CA ALA A 21 0.41 -37.72 25.09
C ALA A 21 0.95 -36.30 24.95
N ALA A 22 1.93 -36.11 24.08
CA ALA A 22 2.00 -34.91 23.31
C ALA A 22 0.67 -34.89 22.52
N ARG A 23 -0.40 -34.41 23.19
CA ARG A 23 -1.54 -33.89 22.47
C ARG A 23 -0.97 -32.83 21.54
N ALA A 24 -0.69 -33.26 20.30
CA ALA A 24 -0.73 -32.33 19.18
C ALA A 24 -2.16 -31.79 19.23
N GLN A 25 -2.37 -30.68 19.96
CA GLN A 25 -3.44 -29.76 19.63
C GLN A 25 -3.28 -29.59 18.12
N LYS A 26 -4.28 -30.05 17.35
CA LYS A 26 -4.37 -29.64 15.95
C LYS A 26 -4.15 -28.12 16.02
N PRO A 27 -3.08 -27.59 15.48
CA PRO A 27 -2.93 -26.15 15.45
C PRO A 27 -4.21 -25.63 14.80
N GLY A 28 -4.92 -24.72 15.47
CA GLY A 28 -6.02 -24.01 14.82
C GLY A 28 -5.50 -23.48 13.50
N LEU A 29 -6.36 -23.29 12.52
CA LEU A 29 -5.93 -22.68 11.26
C LEU A 29 -5.23 -21.35 11.60
N PRO A 30 -4.07 -21.05 10.98
CA PRO A 30 -3.43 -19.76 11.18
C PRO A 30 -4.39 -18.63 10.79
N VAL A 31 -4.34 -17.55 11.55
CA VAL A 31 -5.21 -16.38 11.36
C VAL A 31 -4.37 -15.20 10.94
N VAL A 32 -4.69 -14.60 9.80
CA VAL A 32 -4.04 -13.39 9.28
C VAL A 32 -4.99 -12.22 9.41
N GLY A 33 -4.58 -11.17 10.11
CA GLY A 33 -5.25 -9.89 10.12
C GLY A 33 -4.90 -9.08 8.88
N PHE A 34 -5.88 -8.71 8.07
CA PHE A 34 -5.70 -7.83 6.92
C PHE A 34 -6.28 -6.46 7.24
N LEU A 35 -5.40 -5.45 7.37
CA LEU A 35 -5.74 -4.12 7.87
C LEU A 35 -5.55 -3.05 6.81
N ARG A 36 -6.63 -2.33 6.46
CA ARG A 36 -6.58 -1.21 5.53
C ARG A 36 -7.46 -0.05 5.98
N PRO A 37 -7.05 1.22 5.71
CA PRO A 37 -7.84 2.39 6.06
C PRO A 37 -9.02 2.65 5.12
N ASP A 38 -8.96 2.17 3.87
CA ASP A 38 -10.01 2.34 2.86
C ASP A 38 -11.22 1.41 3.08
N ALA A 39 -12.18 1.52 2.18
CA ALA A 39 -13.31 0.61 2.09
C ALA A 39 -12.99 -0.57 1.17
N PRO A 40 -13.72 -1.71 1.26
CA PRO A 40 -13.54 -2.86 0.37
C PRO A 40 -13.60 -2.52 -1.12
N ALA A 41 -14.43 -1.55 -1.50
CA ALA A 41 -14.54 -1.09 -2.89
C ALA A 41 -13.24 -0.45 -3.43
N GLY A 42 -12.44 0.19 -2.56
CA GLY A 42 -11.16 0.82 -2.93
C GLY A 42 -9.95 -0.09 -2.80
N GLY A 43 -10.05 -1.17 -2.05
CA GLY A 43 -8.92 -2.08 -1.75
C GLY A 43 -9.12 -3.52 -2.18
N GLY A 44 -10.21 -3.83 -2.89
CA GLY A 44 -10.57 -5.19 -3.27
C GLY A 44 -9.57 -5.85 -4.21
N ASP A 45 -8.96 -5.10 -5.11
CA ASP A 45 -7.90 -5.51 -6.01
C ASP A 45 -6.64 -5.97 -5.24
N ILE A 46 -6.25 -5.20 -4.23
CA ILE A 46 -5.12 -5.54 -3.35
C ILE A 46 -5.44 -6.78 -2.51
N ALA A 47 -6.68 -6.89 -1.99
CA ALA A 47 -7.09 -8.05 -1.22
C ALA A 47 -7.14 -9.34 -2.07
N ALA A 48 -7.62 -9.26 -3.31
CA ALA A 48 -7.60 -10.38 -4.25
C ALA A 48 -6.16 -10.80 -4.59
N ALA A 49 -5.29 -9.84 -4.86
CA ALA A 49 -3.87 -10.10 -5.13
C ALA A 49 -3.14 -10.66 -3.90
N PHE A 50 -3.48 -10.20 -2.70
CA PHE A 50 -2.98 -10.75 -1.44
C PHE A 50 -3.32 -12.23 -1.27
N ARG A 51 -4.59 -12.62 -1.52
CA ARG A 51 -5.01 -14.02 -1.54
C ARG A 51 -4.23 -14.85 -2.56
N LYS A 52 -3.97 -14.26 -3.75
CA LYS A 52 -3.15 -14.91 -4.77
C LYS A 52 -1.73 -15.16 -4.27
N GLY A 53 -1.07 -14.17 -3.66
CA GLY A 53 0.27 -14.33 -3.09
C GLY A 53 0.33 -15.37 -1.97
N LEU A 54 -0.68 -15.43 -1.10
CA LEU A 54 -0.82 -16.49 -0.10
C LEU A 54 -0.95 -17.88 -0.75
N SER A 55 -1.78 -18.00 -1.79
CA SER A 55 -1.99 -19.28 -2.48
C SER A 55 -0.73 -19.81 -3.15
N GLU A 56 0.11 -18.94 -3.68
CA GLU A 56 1.43 -19.28 -4.25
C GLU A 56 2.39 -19.89 -3.20
N THR A 57 2.16 -19.59 -1.92
CA THR A 57 2.90 -20.21 -0.81
C THR A 57 2.20 -21.43 -0.21
N GLY A 58 1.04 -21.81 -0.74
CA GLY A 58 0.27 -22.97 -0.29
C GLY A 58 -0.79 -22.66 0.76
N PHE A 59 -1.01 -21.38 1.11
CA PHE A 59 -2.07 -20.97 2.03
C PHE A 59 -3.31 -20.50 1.28
N VAL A 60 -4.46 -21.14 1.56
CA VAL A 60 -5.73 -20.87 0.90
C VAL A 60 -6.78 -20.55 1.96
N GLU A 61 -7.39 -19.37 1.88
CA GLU A 61 -8.45 -18.92 2.78
C GLU A 61 -9.62 -19.93 2.80
N GLY A 62 -10.12 -20.24 3.99
CA GLY A 62 -11.18 -21.22 4.22
C GLY A 62 -10.76 -22.69 4.16
N ARG A 63 -9.54 -23.01 3.71
CA ARG A 63 -9.00 -24.36 3.66
C ARG A 63 -7.96 -24.64 4.76
N ASN A 64 -6.91 -23.82 4.81
CA ASN A 64 -5.81 -23.96 5.77
C ASN A 64 -5.35 -22.60 6.34
N LEU A 65 -6.16 -21.56 6.15
CA LEU A 65 -5.93 -20.20 6.61
C LEU A 65 -7.27 -19.50 6.85
N VAL A 66 -7.31 -18.61 7.84
CA VAL A 66 -8.38 -17.63 8.06
C VAL A 66 -7.82 -16.24 7.83
N ILE A 67 -8.54 -15.38 7.10
CA ILE A 67 -8.20 -13.97 6.95
C ILE A 67 -9.26 -13.13 7.64
N GLU A 68 -8.86 -12.35 8.63
CA GLU A 68 -9.71 -11.40 9.31
C GLU A 68 -9.51 -10.00 8.71
N PHE A 69 -10.46 -9.57 7.89
CA PHE A 69 -10.42 -8.25 7.25
C PHE A 69 -10.86 -7.15 8.21
N ARG A 70 -10.08 -6.08 8.25
CA ARG A 70 -10.40 -4.83 8.95
C ARG A 70 -10.27 -3.66 7.98
N TRP A 71 -11.40 -3.06 7.67
CA TRP A 71 -11.53 -1.94 6.75
C TRP A 71 -11.91 -0.69 7.51
N GLY A 72 -11.11 0.37 7.37
CA GLY A 72 -11.32 1.66 8.03
C GLY A 72 -12.47 2.47 7.45
N GLN A 73 -13.02 2.08 6.28
CA GLN A 73 -14.12 2.78 5.59
C GLN A 73 -13.77 4.23 5.23
N ASN A 74 -12.52 4.46 4.81
CA ASN A 74 -11.94 5.77 4.50
C ASN A 74 -11.80 6.71 5.72
N ASP A 75 -11.94 6.19 6.93
CA ASP A 75 -11.72 6.91 8.17
C ASP A 75 -10.38 6.50 8.81
N ARG A 76 -9.40 7.41 8.77
CA ARG A 76 -8.07 7.20 9.36
C ARG A 76 -8.13 7.04 10.87
N GLY A 77 -9.10 7.68 11.53
CA GLY A 77 -9.27 7.64 12.99
C GLY A 77 -9.63 6.26 13.51
N ARG A 78 -10.25 5.41 12.69
CA ARG A 78 -10.62 4.03 13.05
C ARG A 78 -9.46 3.04 13.00
N VAL A 79 -8.38 3.35 12.28
CA VAL A 79 -7.28 2.39 12.04
C VAL A 79 -6.60 1.92 13.34
N PRO A 80 -6.32 2.78 14.34
CA PRO A 80 -5.75 2.34 15.63
C PRO A 80 -6.64 1.34 16.37
N GLU A 81 -7.96 1.56 16.40
CA GLU A 81 -8.93 0.64 17.04
C GLU A 81 -8.95 -0.72 16.31
N LEU A 82 -8.97 -0.71 14.98
CA LEU A 82 -8.95 -1.93 14.17
C LEU A 82 -7.64 -2.70 14.32
N ALA A 83 -6.51 -2.01 14.46
CA ALA A 83 -5.23 -2.63 14.78
C ALA A 83 -5.24 -3.27 16.17
N ALA A 84 -5.81 -2.58 17.17
CA ALA A 84 -5.95 -3.08 18.53
C ALA A 84 -6.83 -4.34 18.59
N ASP A 85 -7.92 -4.39 17.83
CA ASP A 85 -8.78 -5.59 17.75
C ASP A 85 -7.99 -6.79 17.22
N LEU A 86 -7.19 -6.64 16.14
CA LEU A 86 -6.35 -7.72 15.62
C LEU A 86 -5.29 -8.19 16.61
N VAL A 87 -4.65 -7.24 17.32
CA VAL A 87 -3.66 -7.57 18.37
C VAL A 87 -4.32 -8.30 19.53
N HIS A 88 -5.50 -7.84 20.00
CA HIS A 88 -6.25 -8.50 21.07
C HIS A 88 -6.67 -9.94 20.68
N ARG A 89 -7.03 -10.17 19.43
CA ARG A 89 -7.36 -11.49 18.88
C ARG A 89 -6.15 -12.40 18.73
N LYS A 90 -4.94 -11.87 18.90
CA LYS A 90 -3.67 -12.61 18.78
C LYS A 90 -3.55 -13.32 17.42
N VAL A 91 -3.83 -12.59 16.34
CA VAL A 91 -3.62 -13.12 14.99
C VAL A 91 -2.15 -13.49 14.78
N ASP A 92 -1.86 -14.49 13.92
CA ASP A 92 -0.50 -14.98 13.70
C ASP A 92 0.37 -13.98 12.90
N VAL A 93 -0.24 -13.17 12.02
CA VAL A 93 0.43 -12.12 11.23
C VAL A 93 -0.56 -10.99 10.97
N ILE A 94 -0.11 -9.74 11.03
CA ILE A 94 -0.87 -8.58 10.56
C ILE A 94 -0.30 -8.15 9.21
N ALA A 95 -1.13 -8.13 8.18
CA ALA A 95 -0.81 -7.59 6.85
C ALA A 95 -1.47 -6.22 6.67
N ALA A 96 -0.66 -5.20 6.32
CA ALA A 96 -1.12 -3.85 6.01
C ALA A 96 -0.62 -3.43 4.61
N PRO A 97 -1.10 -4.09 3.52
CA PRO A 97 -0.61 -3.81 2.18
C PRO A 97 -1.18 -2.50 1.64
N GLY A 98 -0.34 -1.73 0.92
CA GLY A 98 -0.72 -0.52 0.20
C GLY A 98 -0.91 0.72 1.06
N ASN A 99 -0.55 0.68 2.36
CA ASN A 99 -0.52 1.89 3.17
C ASN A 99 0.35 1.76 4.43
N ALA A 100 0.95 2.88 4.84
CA ALA A 100 1.79 2.93 6.03
C ALA A 100 0.97 3.00 7.34
N LEU A 101 -0.23 3.57 7.29
CA LEU A 101 -1.00 3.91 8.49
C LEU A 101 -1.38 2.66 9.31
N GLY A 102 -1.84 1.60 8.64
CA GLY A 102 -2.17 0.33 9.30
C GLY A 102 -0.95 -0.33 9.94
N ALA A 103 0.20 -0.29 9.25
CA ALA A 103 1.44 -0.86 9.77
C ALA A 103 1.98 -0.07 10.97
N LEU A 104 1.95 1.26 10.92
CA LEU A 104 2.35 2.14 12.04
C LEU A 104 1.45 1.92 13.25
N ALA A 105 0.13 1.84 13.05
CA ALA A 105 -0.83 1.56 14.11
C ALA A 105 -0.59 0.20 14.76
N ALA A 106 -0.37 -0.86 13.96
CA ALA A 106 -0.06 -2.18 14.48
C ALA A 106 1.28 -2.21 15.22
N LYS A 107 2.34 -1.58 14.66
CA LYS A 107 3.66 -1.51 15.29
C LYS A 107 3.64 -0.85 16.67
N ALA A 108 2.81 0.17 16.85
CA ALA A 108 2.65 0.86 18.13
C ALA A 108 2.02 -0.04 19.23
N LEU A 109 1.35 -1.13 18.85
CA LEU A 109 0.57 -1.97 19.76
C LEU A 109 1.20 -3.33 20.04
N THR A 110 2.12 -3.81 19.19
CA THR A 110 2.74 -5.12 19.36
C THR A 110 4.19 -5.14 18.88
N SER A 111 5.05 -5.83 19.63
CA SER A 111 6.42 -6.19 19.25
C SER A 111 6.58 -7.68 18.95
N SER A 112 5.52 -8.48 19.12
CA SER A 112 5.57 -9.95 19.00
C SER A 112 4.83 -10.49 17.78
N ILE A 113 3.71 -9.88 17.38
CA ILE A 113 2.97 -10.31 16.18
C ILE A 113 3.70 -9.77 14.94
N PRO A 114 4.10 -10.63 14.00
CA PRO A 114 4.69 -10.22 12.74
C PRO A 114 3.80 -9.23 11.97
N ILE A 115 4.41 -8.19 11.40
CA ILE A 115 3.73 -7.18 10.61
C ILE A 115 4.37 -7.14 9.22
N VAL A 116 3.55 -7.33 8.18
CA VAL A 116 3.96 -7.19 6.77
C VAL A 116 3.27 -5.97 6.19
N PHE A 117 4.07 -4.99 5.77
CA PHE A 117 3.55 -3.76 5.16
C PHE A 117 3.87 -3.68 3.66
N SER A 118 3.16 -2.83 2.94
CA SER A 118 3.67 -2.17 1.75
C SER A 118 3.31 -0.69 1.77
N THR A 119 4.25 0.17 1.34
CA THR A 119 4.12 1.62 1.42
C THR A 119 4.81 2.30 0.25
N SER A 120 4.28 3.46 -0.17
CA SER A 120 4.94 4.38 -1.11
C SER A 120 5.98 5.28 -0.43
N PHE A 121 5.99 5.33 0.89
CA PHE A 121 6.95 6.15 1.66
C PHE A 121 8.21 5.37 2.00
N ASP A 122 9.30 6.09 2.30
CA ASP A 122 10.50 5.50 2.87
C ASP A 122 10.19 4.95 4.27
N PRO A 123 10.22 3.62 4.47
CA PRO A 123 9.82 3.01 5.73
C PRO A 123 10.79 3.29 6.88
N VAL A 124 12.03 3.73 6.58
CA VAL A 124 12.98 4.17 7.60
C VAL A 124 12.61 5.58 8.08
N GLN A 125 12.33 6.50 7.14
CA GLN A 125 11.94 7.87 7.47
C GLN A 125 10.64 7.95 8.26
N ILE A 126 9.65 7.11 7.93
CA ILE A 126 8.37 7.07 8.66
C ILE A 126 8.42 6.19 9.92
N GLY A 127 9.58 5.63 10.26
CA GLY A 127 9.79 4.87 11.49
C GLY A 127 9.19 3.46 11.52
N LEU A 128 8.85 2.87 10.37
CA LEU A 128 8.38 1.48 10.30
C LEU A 128 9.52 0.50 10.58
N VAL A 129 10.69 0.72 10.01
CA VAL A 129 11.88 -0.11 10.21
C VAL A 129 13.10 0.77 10.45
N THR A 130 14.17 0.21 11.02
CA THR A 130 15.44 0.94 11.24
C THR A 130 16.40 0.77 10.05
N SER A 131 16.21 -0.26 9.24
CA SER A 131 17.02 -0.55 8.05
C SER A 131 16.22 -1.38 7.05
N LEU A 132 16.45 -1.17 5.76
CA LEU A 132 15.82 -1.95 4.70
C LEU A 132 16.39 -3.37 4.59
N ASN A 133 17.71 -3.50 4.71
CA ASN A 133 18.39 -4.79 4.53
C ASN A 133 18.23 -5.73 5.73
N ARG A 134 18.09 -5.17 6.92
CA ARG A 134 17.87 -5.91 8.15
C ARG A 134 16.80 -5.18 8.96
N PRO A 135 15.53 -5.40 8.62
CA PRO A 135 14.46 -4.87 9.44
C PRO A 135 14.61 -5.45 10.84
N THR A 136 14.53 -4.60 11.85
CA THR A 136 14.59 -5.02 13.23
C THR A 136 13.20 -5.43 13.70
N GLU A 137 13.19 -6.38 14.66
CA GLU A 137 11.97 -6.76 15.36
C GLU A 137 10.97 -7.56 14.50
N ASN A 138 9.68 -7.21 14.63
CA ASN A 138 8.56 -7.95 14.05
C ASN A 138 8.00 -7.35 12.75
N VAL A 139 8.67 -6.36 12.15
CA VAL A 139 8.14 -5.61 11.00
C VAL A 139 9.00 -5.83 9.77
N THR A 140 8.37 -6.20 8.65
CA THR A 140 9.01 -6.29 7.33
C THR A 140 8.02 -5.95 6.22
N GLY A 141 8.44 -5.87 4.96
CA GLY A 141 7.53 -5.59 3.87
C GLY A 141 8.17 -5.05 2.61
N PHE A 142 7.46 -4.11 1.96
CA PHE A 142 7.83 -3.53 0.66
C PHE A 142 7.71 -2.02 0.68
N ALA A 143 8.62 -1.34 -0.03
CA ALA A 143 8.56 0.09 -0.27
C ALA A 143 8.65 0.39 -1.77
N SER A 144 7.71 1.15 -2.32
CA SER A 144 7.77 1.59 -3.72
C SER A 144 8.62 2.83 -3.93
N MET A 145 9.09 3.48 -2.84
CA MET A 145 9.96 4.67 -2.86
C MET A 145 9.45 5.76 -3.83
N ALA A 146 8.31 6.34 -3.50
CA ALA A 146 7.59 7.30 -4.34
C ALA A 146 8.36 8.60 -4.67
N GLN A 147 9.49 8.86 -4.03
CA GLN A 147 10.29 10.08 -4.28
C GLN A 147 10.70 10.28 -5.75
N GLU A 148 10.94 9.18 -6.46
CA GLU A 148 11.27 9.23 -7.89
C GLU A 148 10.01 9.33 -8.76
N LEU A 149 8.84 8.95 -8.21
CA LEU A 149 7.59 8.90 -8.97
C LEU A 149 7.03 10.30 -9.23
N GLU A 150 7.08 11.22 -8.24
CA GLU A 150 6.55 12.58 -8.38
C GLU A 150 7.31 13.36 -9.46
N SER A 151 8.63 13.27 -9.48
CA SER A 151 9.45 13.91 -10.53
C SER A 151 9.16 13.31 -11.90
N ARG A 152 8.96 11.98 -11.98
CA ARG A 152 8.62 11.32 -13.24
C ARG A 152 7.20 11.66 -13.70
N GLN A 153 6.24 11.71 -12.78
CA GLN A 153 4.87 12.15 -13.07
C GLN A 153 4.87 13.57 -13.66
N LEU A 154 5.60 14.49 -13.03
CA LEU A 154 5.71 15.86 -13.54
C LEU A 154 6.36 15.88 -14.92
N GLY A 155 7.42 15.12 -15.16
CA GLY A 155 8.05 14.98 -16.46
C GLY A 155 7.09 14.51 -17.54
N LEU A 156 6.32 13.45 -17.27
CA LEU A 156 5.31 12.90 -18.18
C LEU A 156 4.19 13.92 -18.46
N LEU A 157 3.75 14.62 -17.42
CA LEU A 157 2.72 15.67 -17.57
C LEU A 157 3.24 16.85 -18.40
N HIS A 158 4.50 17.24 -18.22
CA HIS A 158 5.15 18.27 -19.03
C HIS A 158 5.37 17.81 -20.48
N GLU A 159 5.73 16.56 -20.72
CA GLU A 159 5.82 16.01 -22.09
C GLU A 159 4.46 16.03 -22.79
N LEU A 160 3.36 15.80 -22.05
CA LEU A 160 1.99 15.86 -22.59
C LEU A 160 1.56 17.29 -22.90
N VAL A 161 1.93 18.26 -22.04
CA VAL A 161 1.58 19.69 -22.20
C VAL A 161 2.87 20.51 -22.19
N PRO A 162 3.66 20.54 -23.29
CA PRO A 162 4.99 21.17 -23.31
C PRO A 162 4.95 22.68 -23.10
N THR A 163 3.83 23.32 -23.44
CA THR A 163 3.60 24.77 -23.26
C THR A 163 3.27 25.15 -21.83
N ALA A 164 2.97 24.18 -20.96
CA ALA A 164 2.65 24.42 -19.56
C ALA A 164 3.84 25.09 -18.83
N MET A 165 3.54 26.15 -18.11
CA MET A 165 4.50 26.88 -17.27
C MET A 165 4.19 26.76 -15.80
N ARG A 166 2.89 26.60 -15.45
CA ARG A 166 2.39 26.58 -14.08
C ARG A 166 1.65 25.27 -13.81
N PHE A 167 2.24 24.44 -12.98
CA PHE A 167 1.67 23.17 -12.55
C PHE A 167 1.02 23.28 -11.18
N GLY A 168 -0.06 22.54 -10.96
CA GLY A 168 -0.70 22.40 -9.66
C GLY A 168 -0.33 21.07 -9.00
N LEU A 169 -0.20 21.06 -7.68
CA LEU A 169 -0.14 19.87 -6.88
C LEU A 169 -1.34 19.84 -5.93
N LEU A 170 -2.29 18.95 -6.18
CA LEU A 170 -3.43 18.75 -5.30
C LEU A 170 -3.05 17.77 -4.18
N VAL A 171 -3.09 18.24 -2.94
CA VAL A 171 -2.77 17.47 -1.72
C VAL A 171 -3.86 17.64 -0.67
N THR A 172 -3.79 16.84 0.41
CA THR A 172 -4.60 17.05 1.61
C THR A 172 -3.74 17.43 2.81
N ARG A 173 -4.37 18.01 3.84
CA ARG A 173 -3.67 18.36 5.10
C ARG A 173 -3.22 17.12 5.89
N THR A 174 -3.81 15.97 5.60
CA THR A 174 -3.62 14.72 6.36
C THR A 174 -2.64 13.75 5.70
N ILE A 175 -2.09 14.11 4.55
CA ILE A 175 -1.11 13.27 3.85
C ILE A 175 0.17 13.12 4.68
N VAL A 176 0.69 11.92 4.74
CA VAL A 176 1.95 11.65 5.46
C VAL A 176 3.11 12.34 4.74
N ASN A 177 3.97 13.03 5.49
CA ASN A 177 5.12 13.78 4.95
C ASN A 177 4.76 14.88 3.94
N LEU A 178 3.66 15.59 4.16
CA LEU A 178 3.14 16.66 3.28
C LEU A 178 4.24 17.65 2.85
N GLU A 179 5.00 18.19 3.80
CA GLU A 179 6.08 19.15 3.51
C GLU A 179 7.13 18.60 2.55
N ARG A 180 7.47 17.33 2.69
CA ARG A 180 8.42 16.68 1.77
C ARG A 180 7.84 16.57 0.37
N ILE A 181 6.60 16.11 0.23
CA ILE A 181 5.92 15.99 -1.07
C ILE A 181 5.87 17.33 -1.78
N ILE A 182 5.55 18.41 -1.05
CA ILE A 182 5.54 19.77 -1.58
C ILE A 182 6.94 20.20 -2.05
N ASN A 183 7.96 19.96 -1.23
CA ASN A 183 9.33 20.35 -1.55
C ASN A 183 9.89 19.57 -2.74
N ASP A 184 9.62 18.27 -2.82
CA ASP A 184 10.06 17.42 -3.93
C ASP A 184 9.37 17.84 -5.25
N ALA A 185 8.07 18.13 -5.23
CA ALA A 185 7.34 18.60 -6.40
C ALA A 185 7.82 19.97 -6.86
N ARG A 186 8.07 20.92 -5.94
CA ARG A 186 8.64 22.23 -6.27
C ARG A 186 10.04 22.12 -6.85
N SER A 187 10.87 21.26 -6.27
CA SER A 187 12.24 21.00 -6.77
C SER A 187 12.22 20.39 -8.17
N ALA A 188 11.32 19.48 -8.43
CA ALA A 188 11.13 18.87 -9.75
C ALA A 188 10.67 19.91 -10.78
N ALA A 189 9.72 20.79 -10.43
CA ALA A 189 9.26 21.86 -11.31
C ALA A 189 10.39 22.88 -11.60
N ALA A 190 11.12 23.29 -10.57
CA ALA A 190 12.25 24.19 -10.72
C ALA A 190 13.34 23.62 -11.64
N ALA A 191 13.62 22.31 -11.57
CA ALA A 191 14.57 21.62 -12.45
C ALA A 191 14.13 21.67 -13.94
N LEU A 192 12.83 21.77 -14.21
CA LEU A 192 12.27 21.96 -15.55
C LEU A 192 12.10 23.44 -15.93
N GLY A 193 12.47 24.40 -15.06
CA GLY A 193 12.23 25.83 -15.26
C GLY A 193 10.74 26.20 -15.21
N LYS A 194 9.95 25.46 -14.41
CA LYS A 194 8.49 25.61 -14.26
C LYS A 194 8.11 26.00 -12.83
N GLU A 195 6.88 26.48 -12.65
CA GLU A 195 6.31 26.81 -11.35
C GLU A 195 5.44 25.67 -10.83
N MET A 196 5.48 25.41 -9.51
CA MET A 196 4.62 24.46 -8.82
C MET A 196 3.80 25.18 -7.74
N GLU A 197 2.51 25.28 -7.98
CA GLU A 197 1.54 25.77 -7.03
C GLU A 197 0.92 24.62 -6.24
N VAL A 198 0.77 24.81 -4.93
CA VAL A 198 0.18 23.79 -4.06
C VAL A 198 -1.25 24.20 -3.72
N VAL A 199 -2.19 23.28 -3.95
CA VAL A 199 -3.58 23.42 -3.55
C VAL A 199 -3.91 22.34 -2.53
N VAL A 200 -4.31 22.79 -1.35
CA VAL A 200 -4.58 21.91 -0.21
C VAL A 200 -6.09 21.75 -0.05
N ALA A 201 -6.61 20.55 -0.31
CA ALA A 201 -8.02 20.24 -0.15
C ALA A 201 -8.33 19.61 1.21
N GLY A 202 -9.43 20.01 1.82
CA GLY A 202 -10.08 19.30 2.90
C GLY A 202 -11.18 18.37 2.39
N ASP A 203 -11.82 17.61 3.29
CA ASP A 203 -12.81 16.59 2.95
C ASP A 203 -14.05 17.17 2.22
N SER A 204 -14.48 18.35 2.60
CA SER A 204 -15.60 19.10 1.98
C SER A 204 -15.13 20.17 0.97
N GLU A 205 -13.83 20.26 0.67
CA GLU A 205 -13.24 21.38 -0.05
C GLU A 205 -12.75 21.03 -1.47
N ILE A 206 -13.07 19.83 -1.98
CA ILE A 206 -12.59 19.40 -3.31
C ILE A 206 -13.08 20.34 -4.42
N ASP A 207 -14.35 20.75 -4.38
CA ASP A 207 -14.89 21.71 -5.36
C ASP A 207 -14.18 23.06 -5.26
N ALA A 208 -13.95 23.57 -4.04
CA ALA A 208 -13.22 24.81 -3.80
C ALA A 208 -11.77 24.73 -4.29
N ALA A 209 -11.11 23.58 -4.10
CA ALA A 209 -9.76 23.36 -4.62
C ALA A 209 -9.72 23.46 -6.15
N PHE A 210 -10.69 22.93 -6.87
CA PHE A 210 -10.75 23.08 -8.33
C PHE A 210 -11.09 24.49 -8.79
N VAL A 211 -11.90 25.23 -8.03
CA VAL A 211 -12.09 26.67 -8.27
C VAL A 211 -10.77 27.43 -8.10
N GLU A 212 -10.01 27.13 -7.06
CA GLU A 212 -8.68 27.73 -6.82
C GLU A 212 -7.69 27.39 -7.95
N LEU A 213 -7.65 26.10 -8.42
CA LEU A 213 -6.84 25.69 -9.55
C LEU A 213 -7.15 26.53 -10.80
N ALA A 214 -8.44 26.73 -11.09
CA ALA A 214 -8.89 27.54 -12.22
C ALA A 214 -8.55 29.02 -12.07
N GLN A 215 -8.75 29.62 -10.88
CA GLN A 215 -8.41 31.01 -10.58
C GLN A 215 -6.91 31.29 -10.70
N LYS A 216 -6.09 30.30 -10.34
CA LYS A 216 -4.62 30.40 -10.48
C LYS A 216 -4.14 30.17 -11.91
N HIS A 217 -5.03 29.88 -12.85
CA HIS A 217 -4.68 29.59 -14.25
C HIS A 217 -3.59 28.52 -14.36
N LEU A 218 -3.77 27.38 -13.66
CA LEU A 218 -2.82 26.29 -13.73
C LEU A 218 -3.02 25.49 -15.02
N ASP A 219 -1.93 25.21 -15.72
CA ASP A 219 -1.94 24.56 -17.02
C ASP A 219 -2.17 23.04 -16.92
N ALA A 220 -1.72 22.44 -15.84
CA ALA A 220 -1.87 21.01 -15.57
C ALA A 220 -1.73 20.69 -14.09
N VAL A 221 -2.23 19.53 -13.64
CA VAL A 221 -2.34 19.16 -12.21
C VAL A 221 -1.79 17.76 -11.94
N MET A 222 -0.98 17.66 -10.91
CA MET A 222 -0.62 16.40 -10.26
C MET A 222 -1.55 16.16 -9.07
N VAL A 223 -2.14 14.97 -8.98
CA VAL A 223 -2.98 14.56 -7.83
C VAL A 223 -2.17 13.59 -6.98
N ALA A 224 -1.85 13.99 -5.76
CA ALA A 224 -1.03 13.20 -4.85
C ALA A 224 -1.74 11.90 -4.42
N GLU A 225 -0.95 10.89 -4.05
CA GLU A 225 -1.48 9.66 -3.47
C GLU A 225 -1.98 9.92 -2.05
N ASP A 226 -3.30 9.94 -1.87
CA ASP A 226 -3.93 10.16 -0.57
C ASP A 226 -5.27 9.44 -0.44
N LEU A 227 -5.58 8.95 0.76
CA LEU A 227 -6.81 8.21 1.06
C LEU A 227 -8.08 9.02 0.78
N LEU A 228 -8.08 10.31 1.13
CA LEU A 228 -9.22 11.20 0.89
C LEU A 228 -9.41 11.44 -0.61
N LEU A 229 -8.32 11.76 -1.33
CA LEU A 229 -8.39 11.98 -2.77
C LEU A 229 -8.86 10.72 -3.50
N GLU A 230 -8.37 9.54 -3.10
CA GLU A 230 -8.84 8.25 -3.61
C GLU A 230 -10.34 8.02 -3.34
N ALA A 231 -10.83 8.35 -2.15
CA ALA A 231 -12.24 8.24 -1.80
C ALA A 231 -13.12 9.21 -2.62
N ARG A 232 -12.57 10.34 -3.04
CA ARG A 232 -13.23 11.39 -3.85
C ARG A 232 -12.91 11.30 -5.34
N ARG A 233 -12.35 10.17 -5.80
CA ARG A 233 -11.89 9.97 -7.19
C ARG A 233 -12.91 10.42 -8.23
N SER A 234 -14.14 9.94 -8.15
CA SER A 234 -15.19 10.28 -9.13
C SER A 234 -15.48 11.78 -9.18
N GLN A 235 -15.47 12.46 -8.02
CA GLN A 235 -15.67 13.90 -7.93
C GLN A 235 -14.50 14.64 -8.59
N ILE A 236 -13.27 14.26 -8.27
CA ILE A 236 -12.04 14.86 -8.81
C ILE A 236 -12.00 14.70 -10.33
N LEU A 237 -12.30 13.50 -10.86
CA LEU A 237 -12.33 13.25 -12.31
C LEU A 237 -13.39 14.09 -13.01
N THR A 238 -14.59 14.22 -12.42
CA THR A 238 -15.66 15.07 -12.96
C THR A 238 -15.23 16.54 -13.01
N LEU A 239 -14.57 17.03 -11.98
CA LEU A 239 -14.09 18.41 -11.91
C LEU A 239 -12.95 18.65 -12.90
N ALA A 240 -11.97 17.75 -12.99
CA ALA A 240 -10.88 17.83 -13.96
C ALA A 240 -11.41 17.89 -15.39
N ALA A 241 -12.39 17.05 -15.73
CA ALA A 241 -13.05 17.07 -17.03
C ALA A 241 -13.83 18.37 -17.28
N ARG A 242 -14.61 18.84 -16.29
CA ARG A 242 -15.38 20.10 -16.39
C ARG A 242 -14.51 21.31 -16.67
N HIS A 243 -13.34 21.37 -16.02
CA HIS A 243 -12.41 22.47 -16.17
C HIS A 243 -11.38 22.25 -17.30
N ALA A 244 -11.48 21.11 -18.01
CA ALA A 244 -10.54 20.68 -19.05
C ALA A 244 -9.07 20.76 -18.61
N VAL A 245 -8.79 20.42 -17.34
CA VAL A 245 -7.45 20.48 -16.75
C VAL A 245 -6.74 19.15 -16.97
N PRO A 246 -5.62 19.12 -17.73
CA PRO A 246 -4.79 17.93 -17.86
C PRO A 246 -4.28 17.50 -16.49
N ALA A 247 -4.50 16.25 -16.12
CA ALA A 247 -4.12 15.75 -14.80
C ALA A 247 -3.43 14.40 -14.85
N ILE A 248 -2.42 14.21 -14.00
CA ILE A 248 -1.76 12.92 -13.77
C ILE A 248 -2.06 12.42 -12.37
N TYR A 249 -2.24 11.10 -12.27
CA TYR A 249 -2.68 10.42 -11.06
C TYR A 249 -1.68 9.33 -10.63
N SER A 250 -1.77 8.93 -9.37
CA SER A 250 -0.81 8.05 -8.70
C SER A 250 -0.90 6.56 -9.06
N ASN A 251 -2.00 6.10 -9.68
CA ASN A 251 -2.17 4.69 -10.02
C ASN A 251 -3.23 4.46 -11.10
N ARG A 252 -3.19 3.28 -11.71
CA ARG A 252 -4.05 2.85 -12.81
C ARG A 252 -5.55 3.02 -12.54
N ALA A 253 -6.02 2.78 -11.32
CA ALA A 253 -7.44 2.85 -11.01
C ALA A 253 -8.07 4.24 -11.29
N TRP A 254 -7.25 5.29 -11.35
CA TRP A 254 -7.70 6.61 -11.80
C TRP A 254 -7.91 6.65 -13.32
N ALA A 255 -6.96 6.12 -14.09
CA ALA A 255 -7.08 6.07 -15.56
C ALA A 255 -8.24 5.17 -15.99
N ASP A 256 -8.43 4.00 -15.35
CA ASP A 256 -9.57 3.11 -15.58
C ASP A 256 -10.92 3.79 -15.29
N ALA A 257 -10.96 4.71 -14.33
CA ALA A 257 -12.15 5.50 -13.98
C ALA A 257 -12.38 6.75 -14.86
N GLY A 258 -11.55 6.98 -15.89
CA GLY A 258 -11.65 8.12 -16.79
C GLY A 258 -10.63 9.25 -16.54
N GLY A 259 -9.63 9.02 -15.71
CA GLY A 259 -8.49 9.94 -15.53
C GLY A 259 -7.61 9.99 -16.78
N LEU A 260 -7.02 11.16 -17.07
CA LEU A 260 -6.24 11.39 -18.28
C LEU A 260 -5.04 10.45 -18.39
N MET A 261 -4.22 10.39 -17.36
CA MET A 261 -3.09 9.48 -17.30
C MET A 261 -2.68 9.16 -15.87
N SER A 262 -2.04 8.04 -15.67
CA SER A 262 -1.52 7.65 -14.37
C SER A 262 -0.11 7.09 -14.48
N TYR A 263 0.71 7.36 -13.48
CA TYR A 263 2.04 6.75 -13.34
C TYR A 263 2.28 6.40 -11.87
N GLY A 264 2.48 5.12 -11.58
CA GLY A 264 2.67 4.69 -10.20
C GLY A 264 2.81 3.19 -10.03
N PRO A 265 2.90 2.70 -8.79
CA PRO A 265 3.11 1.29 -8.51
C PRO A 265 1.89 0.44 -8.93
N ILE A 266 2.17 -0.77 -9.39
CA ILE A 266 1.14 -1.76 -9.68
C ILE A 266 0.57 -2.25 -8.35
N ARG A 267 -0.63 -1.77 -7.98
CA ARG A 267 -1.28 -2.05 -6.68
C ARG A 267 -1.48 -3.54 -6.42
N SER A 268 -1.85 -4.30 -7.44
CA SER A 268 -2.01 -5.75 -7.32
C SER A 268 -0.69 -6.45 -6.98
N GLU A 269 0.44 -5.97 -7.48
CA GLU A 269 1.74 -6.53 -7.13
C GLU A 269 2.09 -6.27 -5.64
N LEU A 270 1.74 -5.10 -5.10
CA LEU A 270 1.91 -4.80 -3.67
C LEU A 270 1.12 -5.78 -2.80
N GLY A 271 -0.12 -6.07 -3.17
CA GLY A 271 -0.95 -7.07 -2.49
C GLY A 271 -0.35 -8.48 -2.58
N ARG A 272 0.02 -8.90 -3.79
CA ARG A 272 0.59 -10.21 -4.05
C ARG A 272 1.89 -10.44 -3.27
N GLN A 273 2.82 -9.48 -3.28
CA GLN A 273 4.08 -9.55 -2.55
C GLN A 273 3.85 -9.64 -1.03
N ALA A 274 2.89 -8.87 -0.50
CA ALA A 274 2.53 -8.96 0.91
C ALA A 274 2.01 -10.38 1.25
N GLY A 275 1.20 -10.99 0.38
CA GLY A 275 0.75 -12.37 0.53
C GLY A 275 1.89 -13.39 0.55
N LEU A 276 2.89 -13.23 -0.32
CA LEU A 276 4.08 -14.08 -0.35
C LEU A 276 4.86 -13.98 0.97
N TYR A 277 5.10 -12.77 1.50
CA TYR A 277 5.84 -12.58 2.76
C TYR A 277 5.07 -13.15 3.95
N VAL A 278 3.76 -12.91 4.02
CA VAL A 278 2.91 -13.52 5.05
C VAL A 278 3.01 -15.05 5.00
N GLY A 279 2.94 -15.64 3.81
CA GLY A 279 3.05 -17.08 3.64
C GLY A 279 4.42 -17.64 4.06
N ARG A 280 5.52 -16.92 3.82
CA ARG A 280 6.87 -17.28 4.32
C ARG A 280 6.94 -17.22 5.85
N ILE A 281 6.37 -16.18 6.45
CA ILE A 281 6.31 -16.04 7.92
C ILE A 281 5.49 -17.17 8.54
N LEU A 282 4.35 -17.53 7.96
CA LEU A 282 3.53 -18.64 8.42
C LEU A 282 4.24 -20.02 8.29
N LYS A 283 5.25 -20.11 7.41
CA LYS A 283 6.15 -21.28 7.30
C LYS A 283 7.31 -21.26 8.31
N GLY A 284 7.43 -20.19 9.13
CA GLY A 284 8.41 -20.09 10.20
C GLY A 284 9.57 -19.13 9.97
N GLU A 285 9.65 -18.48 8.79
CA GLU A 285 10.64 -17.42 8.56
C GLU A 285 10.35 -16.22 9.48
N LYS A 286 11.39 -15.59 9.96
CA LYS A 286 11.24 -14.45 10.89
C LYS A 286 11.21 -13.13 10.12
N PRO A 287 10.41 -12.14 10.55
CA PRO A 287 10.37 -10.84 9.88
C PRO A 287 11.75 -10.19 9.67
N PHE A 288 12.64 -10.28 10.67
CA PHE A 288 13.99 -9.70 10.60
C PHE A 288 14.95 -10.44 9.61
N GLU A 289 14.59 -11.64 9.15
CA GLU A 289 15.30 -12.40 8.12
C GLU A 289 14.85 -12.01 6.70
N LEU A 290 13.71 -11.32 6.61
CA LEU A 290 13.11 -10.87 5.36
C LEU A 290 13.46 -9.39 5.14
N PRO A 291 14.36 -9.05 4.21
CA PRO A 291 14.67 -7.64 3.93
C PRO A 291 13.42 -6.92 3.43
N VAL A 292 13.34 -5.62 3.70
CA VAL A 292 12.32 -4.78 3.05
C VAL A 292 12.69 -4.68 1.58
N ALA A 293 11.88 -5.31 0.73
CA ALA A 293 12.12 -5.29 -0.70
C ALA A 293 11.62 -3.99 -1.33
N ARG A 294 12.28 -3.54 -2.39
CA ARG A 294 11.78 -2.43 -3.20
C ARG A 294 10.77 -2.97 -4.22
N ALA A 295 9.59 -2.34 -4.27
CA ALA A 295 8.66 -2.55 -5.36
C ALA A 295 9.20 -1.76 -6.58
N THR A 296 9.70 -2.46 -7.58
CA THR A 296 10.38 -1.86 -8.74
C THR A 296 9.45 -1.70 -9.94
N ARG A 297 8.26 -2.30 -9.91
CA ARG A 297 7.33 -2.25 -11.04
C ARG A 297 6.36 -1.10 -10.87
N VAL A 298 6.47 -0.16 -11.80
CA VAL A 298 5.54 0.94 -12.02
C VAL A 298 4.82 0.71 -13.34
N GLU A 299 3.69 1.37 -13.51
CA GLU A 299 2.86 1.30 -14.72
C GLU A 299 2.50 2.72 -15.15
N PHE A 300 2.67 3.01 -16.43
CA PHE A 300 2.25 4.23 -17.08
C PHE A 300 1.05 3.95 -17.98
N VAL A 301 -0.09 4.57 -17.69
CA VAL A 301 -1.34 4.38 -18.45
C VAL A 301 -1.84 5.72 -18.95
N ILE A 302 -2.30 5.75 -20.20
CA ILE A 302 -2.92 6.91 -20.84
C ILE A 302 -4.34 6.55 -21.26
N ASN A 303 -5.31 7.43 -20.99
CA ASN A 303 -6.70 7.27 -21.42
C ASN A 303 -7.00 8.20 -22.61
N LEU A 304 -7.07 7.62 -23.81
CA LEU A 304 -7.32 8.35 -25.05
C LEU A 304 -8.74 8.89 -25.15
N ALA A 305 -9.73 8.28 -24.49
CA ALA A 305 -11.09 8.84 -24.43
C ALA A 305 -11.06 10.20 -23.73
N THR A 306 -10.32 10.30 -22.62
CA THR A 306 -10.17 11.55 -21.86
C THR A 306 -9.30 12.57 -22.62
N VAL A 307 -8.23 12.12 -23.29
CA VAL A 307 -7.41 12.96 -24.19
C VAL A 307 -8.29 13.67 -25.23
N ARG A 308 -9.15 12.89 -25.94
CA ARG A 308 -10.09 13.44 -26.92
C ARG A 308 -11.10 14.40 -26.31
N ALA A 309 -11.60 14.06 -25.12
CA ALA A 309 -12.63 14.88 -24.44
C ALA A 309 -12.12 16.26 -24.02
N ILE A 310 -10.84 16.39 -23.64
CA ILE A 310 -10.24 17.67 -23.25
C ILE A 310 -9.51 18.38 -24.41
N GLY A 311 -9.48 17.77 -25.61
CA GLY A 311 -9.00 18.39 -26.85
C GLY A 311 -7.49 18.56 -26.92
N ILE A 312 -6.70 17.65 -26.32
CA ILE A 312 -5.24 17.63 -26.41
C ILE A 312 -4.76 16.50 -27.31
N GLU A 313 -3.53 16.62 -27.80
CA GLU A 313 -2.84 15.56 -28.56
C GLU A 313 -1.77 14.91 -27.70
N VAL A 314 -1.66 13.59 -27.80
CA VAL A 314 -0.60 12.84 -27.10
C VAL A 314 0.60 12.70 -28.03
N PRO A 315 1.79 13.18 -27.64
CA PRO A 315 2.99 12.95 -28.40
C PRO A 315 3.25 11.45 -28.65
N PRO A 316 3.67 11.05 -29.85
CA PRO A 316 3.99 9.66 -30.16
C PRO A 316 5.04 9.05 -29.20
N THR A 317 5.92 9.85 -28.66
CA THR A 317 6.91 9.46 -27.67
C THR A 317 6.27 8.96 -26.37
N LEU A 318 5.20 9.62 -25.89
CA LEU A 318 4.47 9.18 -24.71
C LEU A 318 3.69 7.89 -24.96
N LEU A 319 3.07 7.76 -26.14
CA LEU A 319 2.37 6.51 -26.50
C LEU A 319 3.35 5.33 -26.59
N ALA A 320 4.56 5.57 -27.06
CA ALA A 320 5.58 4.52 -27.20
C ALA A 320 6.12 3.98 -25.86
N ILE A 321 6.04 4.79 -24.79
CA ILE A 321 6.52 4.41 -23.44
C ILE A 321 5.39 4.05 -22.48
N ALA A 322 4.13 4.19 -22.90
CA ALA A 322 3.00 3.77 -22.10
C ALA A 322 2.95 2.23 -22.01
N ASP A 323 2.76 1.71 -20.78
CA ASP A 323 2.56 0.28 -20.56
C ASP A 323 1.17 -0.18 -21.04
N ASP A 324 0.19 0.74 -21.01
CA ASP A 324 -1.16 0.49 -21.52
C ASP A 324 -1.83 1.80 -21.97
N VAL A 325 -2.74 1.66 -22.93
CA VAL A 325 -3.49 2.77 -23.52
C VAL A 325 -4.98 2.39 -23.56
N ILE A 326 -5.79 3.12 -22.79
CA ILE A 326 -7.25 2.94 -22.73
C ILE A 326 -7.89 3.74 -23.88
N GLU A 327 -8.68 3.07 -24.73
CA GLU A 327 -9.34 3.65 -25.91
C GLU A 327 -10.74 4.22 -25.61
#